data_03a845c72b270a7153064476e55624df
#
_entry.id   03a845c72b270a7153064476e55624df
#
_cell.length_a   1.000
_cell.length_b   1.000
_cell.length_c   1.000
_cell.angle_alpha   90.00
_cell.angle_beta   90.00
_cell.angle_gamma   90.00
#
_symmetry.space_group_name_H-M   'P 1'
#
loop_
_entity.id
_entity.type
_entity.pdbx_description
1 polymer ?
#
loop_
_entity_poly.entity_id
_entity_poly.type
_entity_poly.pdbx_seq_one_letter_code
_entity_poly.pdbx_strand_id
1 'polypeptide(L)'
;MPQIKEYTQRVGGAAELPLAQVTRQAYASDFNGAGVGAQIAGNALQQAAADAVSIQRMVEDQKARKEVTDAAVELARFNSSAAHELKNAEKNGELNDDAYTEQYMARINTNLDLVGSRFETTAGRQAWERGSAEMSGHYLIAAGEAQSRAAGIRAISQYKDFVDATRNTVMNDPFQFERMEQGAANVINDPKGIFAHIPSDKRDELARTTKTELAKSAVQGVIRLDPR
;
A
#
# COMPACT_ATOMS: atom_id res chain seq x y z
N MET A 1 11.81 -41.68 -16.10
CA MET A 1 12.21 -40.26 -16.31
C MET A 1 11.30 -39.68 -17.37
N PRO A 2 10.42 -38.72 -17.05
CA PRO A 2 9.57 -38.11 -18.07
C PRO A 2 10.37 -37.06 -18.83
N GLN A 3 10.33 -37.18 -20.18
CA GLN A 3 10.95 -36.24 -21.09
C GLN A 3 10.13 -34.95 -21.15
N ILE A 4 10.75 -33.84 -20.84
CA ILE A 4 10.18 -32.50 -21.04
C ILE A 4 10.23 -32.19 -22.54
N LYS A 5 9.05 -32.04 -23.16
CA LYS A 5 8.96 -31.56 -24.53
C LYS A 5 9.29 -30.07 -24.54
N GLU A 6 10.42 -29.73 -25.17
CA GLU A 6 10.75 -28.34 -25.48
C GLU A 6 9.69 -27.77 -26.45
N TYR A 7 8.97 -26.76 -25.95
CA TYR A 7 8.10 -25.93 -26.80
C TYR A 7 8.99 -24.90 -27.49
N THR A 8 9.37 -25.17 -28.71
CA THR A 8 9.92 -24.16 -29.62
C THR A 8 8.79 -23.19 -30.01
N GLN A 9 8.76 -22.04 -29.34
CA GLN A 9 7.92 -20.93 -29.74
C GLN A 9 8.43 -20.40 -31.08
N ARG A 10 7.76 -20.82 -32.19
CA ARG A 10 7.92 -20.16 -33.47
C ARG A 10 7.34 -18.75 -33.33
N VAL A 11 8.19 -17.79 -33.11
CA VAL A 11 7.87 -16.39 -33.36
C VAL A 11 7.62 -16.31 -34.84
N GLY A 12 6.37 -16.22 -35.24
CA GLY A 12 5.99 -15.95 -36.61
C GLY A 12 6.69 -14.67 -37.02
N GLY A 13 7.45 -14.75 -38.11
CA GLY A 13 8.15 -13.60 -38.67
C GLY A 13 7.18 -12.44 -38.80
N ALA A 14 7.66 -11.24 -38.53
CA ALA A 14 6.96 -10.01 -38.79
C ALA A 14 6.37 -10.12 -40.20
N ALA A 15 5.04 -10.14 -40.27
CA ALA A 15 4.37 -10.03 -41.55
C ALA A 15 4.84 -8.72 -42.15
N GLU A 16 5.70 -8.78 -43.14
CA GLU A 16 6.00 -7.65 -43.98
C GLU A 16 4.66 -7.11 -44.46
N LEU A 17 4.24 -5.98 -43.92
CA LEU A 17 3.11 -5.24 -44.44
C LEU A 17 3.42 -5.05 -45.94
N PRO A 18 2.55 -5.48 -46.86
CA PRO A 18 2.76 -5.21 -48.25
C PRO A 18 2.79 -3.68 -48.38
N LEU A 19 3.98 -3.16 -48.60
CA LEU A 19 4.12 -1.80 -49.12
C LEU A 19 3.27 -1.79 -50.39
N ALA A 20 2.10 -1.17 -50.31
CA ALA A 20 1.27 -0.95 -51.46
C ALA A 20 2.15 -0.22 -52.49
N GLN A 21 2.65 -0.97 -53.43
CA GLN A 21 3.29 -0.41 -54.60
C GLN A 21 2.22 0.37 -55.38
N VAL A 22 2.03 1.61 -55.01
CA VAL A 22 1.31 2.57 -55.84
C VAL A 22 2.29 3.03 -56.93
N THR A 23 2.59 2.09 -57.82
CA THR A 23 3.22 2.37 -59.11
C THR A 23 2.30 1.91 -60.21
N ARG A 24 1.14 2.52 -60.30
CA ARG A 24 0.53 2.66 -61.61
C ARG A 24 0.90 4.06 -62.10
N GLN A 25 1.94 4.12 -62.94
CA GLN A 25 2.09 5.25 -63.83
C GLN A 25 0.84 5.26 -64.74
N ALA A 26 -0.11 6.17 -64.42
CA ALA A 26 -1.18 6.50 -65.31
C ALA A 26 -0.53 7.31 -66.47
N TYR A 27 -0.53 6.71 -67.66
CA TYR A 27 -0.09 7.42 -68.84
C TYR A 27 -1.10 8.54 -69.14
N ALA A 28 -0.60 9.72 -69.50
CA ALA A 28 -1.41 10.92 -69.80
C ALA A 28 -2.42 10.71 -70.95
N SER A 29 -2.32 9.59 -71.69
CA SER A 29 -3.24 9.21 -72.76
C SER A 29 -4.60 8.67 -72.27
N ASP A 30 -4.76 8.33 -70.96
CA ASP A 30 -5.99 7.78 -70.45
C ASP A 30 -6.98 8.85 -69.95
N PHE A 31 -6.63 10.13 -70.09
CA PHE A 31 -7.45 11.27 -69.63
C PHE A 31 -8.21 11.93 -70.78
N ASN A 32 -9.07 11.20 -71.47
CA ASN A 32 -10.09 11.81 -72.31
C ASN A 32 -11.35 12.10 -71.45
N GLY A 33 -11.27 13.13 -70.64
CA GLY A 33 -12.43 13.57 -69.85
C GLY A 33 -11.98 14.28 -68.56
N ALA A 34 -11.89 15.58 -68.57
CA ALA A 34 -11.44 16.41 -67.44
C ALA A 34 -12.32 16.27 -66.17
N GLY A 35 -13.40 15.47 -66.21
CA GLY A 35 -14.25 15.22 -65.04
C GLY A 35 -13.97 13.91 -64.32
N VAL A 36 -13.51 12.86 -65.02
CA VAL A 36 -13.34 11.52 -64.43
C VAL A 36 -12.03 11.43 -63.63
N GLY A 37 -10.98 12.09 -64.09
CA GLY A 37 -9.70 12.13 -63.40
C GLY A 37 -9.77 12.80 -62.04
N ALA A 38 -10.53 13.87 -61.95
CA ALA A 38 -10.73 14.61 -60.68
C ALA A 38 -11.56 13.79 -59.64
N GLN A 39 -12.54 13.03 -60.12
CA GLN A 39 -13.33 12.12 -59.25
C GLN A 39 -12.52 10.94 -58.74
N ILE A 40 -11.66 10.33 -59.55
CA ILE A 40 -10.80 9.21 -59.17
C ILE A 40 -9.74 9.68 -58.16
N ALA A 41 -9.13 10.87 -58.41
CA ALA A 41 -8.19 11.46 -57.47
C ALA A 41 -8.86 11.88 -56.15
N GLY A 42 -10.09 12.40 -56.20
CA GLY A 42 -10.87 12.77 -55.02
C GLY A 42 -11.24 11.53 -54.19
N ASN A 43 -11.68 10.45 -54.82
CA ASN A 43 -12.01 9.21 -54.12
C ASN A 43 -10.76 8.53 -53.55
N ALA A 44 -9.63 8.53 -54.25
CA ALA A 44 -8.37 8.00 -53.73
C ALA A 44 -7.84 8.79 -52.54
N LEU A 45 -7.98 10.13 -52.54
CA LEU A 45 -7.63 10.98 -51.42
C LEU A 45 -8.58 10.81 -50.23
N GLN A 46 -9.87 10.63 -50.48
CA GLN A 46 -10.83 10.30 -49.39
C GLN A 46 -10.57 8.94 -48.76
N GLN A 47 -10.24 7.96 -49.55
CA GLN A 47 -9.90 6.62 -49.08
C GLN A 47 -8.59 6.60 -48.29
N ALA A 48 -7.55 7.28 -48.76
CA ALA A 48 -6.29 7.47 -48.05
C ALA A 48 -6.47 8.24 -46.74
N ALA A 49 -7.34 9.24 -46.69
CA ALA A 49 -7.67 9.98 -45.46
C ALA A 49 -8.45 9.08 -44.45
N ALA A 50 -9.40 8.28 -44.93
CA ALA A 50 -10.14 7.30 -44.11
C ALA A 50 -9.22 6.23 -43.53
N ASP A 51 -8.28 5.71 -44.33
CA ASP A 51 -7.28 4.72 -43.91
C ASP A 51 -6.30 5.34 -42.88
N ALA A 52 -5.87 6.57 -43.07
CA ALA A 52 -5.02 7.28 -42.12
C ALA A 52 -5.72 7.48 -40.77
N VAL A 53 -7.00 7.85 -40.76
CA VAL A 53 -7.80 7.99 -39.55
C VAL A 53 -7.99 6.63 -38.84
N SER A 54 -8.18 5.53 -39.61
CA SER A 54 -8.33 4.19 -39.05
C SER A 54 -7.03 3.70 -38.41
N ILE A 55 -5.89 3.95 -39.03
CA ILE A 55 -4.55 3.64 -38.51
C ILE A 55 -4.29 4.44 -37.23
N GLN A 56 -4.59 5.74 -37.24
CA GLN A 56 -4.43 6.58 -36.05
C GLN A 56 -5.25 6.06 -34.87
N ARG A 57 -6.52 5.69 -35.07
CA ARG A 57 -7.37 5.10 -34.04
C ARG A 57 -6.80 3.78 -33.52
N MET A 58 -6.30 2.90 -34.40
CA MET A 58 -5.66 1.67 -33.97
C MET A 58 -4.42 1.91 -33.10
N VAL A 59 -3.61 2.91 -33.44
CA VAL A 59 -2.43 3.28 -32.65
C VAL A 59 -2.85 3.84 -31.28
N GLU A 60 -3.86 4.69 -31.23
CA GLU A 60 -4.41 5.25 -29.99
C GLU A 60 -5.01 4.15 -29.10
N ASP A 61 -5.75 3.21 -29.68
CA ASP A 61 -6.30 2.07 -28.95
C ASP A 61 -5.21 1.15 -28.40
N GLN A 62 -4.16 0.88 -29.18
CA GLN A 62 -3.01 0.09 -28.70
C GLN A 62 -2.27 0.79 -27.57
N LYS A 63 -2.04 2.11 -27.69
CA LYS A 63 -1.45 2.92 -26.64
C LYS A 63 -2.29 2.87 -25.35
N ALA A 64 -3.60 3.06 -25.48
CA ALA A 64 -4.52 3.01 -24.36
C ALA A 64 -4.48 1.63 -23.63
N ARG A 65 -4.53 0.54 -24.39
CA ARG A 65 -4.41 -0.83 -23.81
C ARG A 65 -3.08 -1.06 -23.13
N LYS A 66 -1.99 -0.60 -23.73
CA LYS A 66 -0.67 -0.69 -23.13
C LYS A 66 -0.62 0.07 -21.82
N GLU A 67 -1.07 1.32 -21.78
CA GLU A 67 -1.06 2.13 -20.57
C GLU A 67 -1.93 1.54 -19.44
N VAL A 68 -3.08 0.92 -19.76
CA VAL A 68 -3.88 0.21 -18.77
C VAL A 68 -3.11 -0.96 -18.16
N THR A 69 -2.37 -1.70 -19.00
CA THR A 69 -1.51 -2.80 -18.52
C THR A 69 -0.35 -2.28 -17.68
N ASP A 70 0.33 -1.23 -18.16
CA ASP A 70 1.43 -0.60 -17.46
C ASP A 70 0.97 -0.04 -16.09
N ALA A 71 -0.22 0.56 -16.02
CA ALA A 71 -0.82 1.00 -14.75
C ALA A 71 -0.98 -0.15 -13.75
N ALA A 72 -1.50 -1.29 -14.19
CA ALA A 72 -1.64 -2.47 -13.33
C ALA A 72 -0.28 -3.02 -12.84
N VAL A 73 0.74 -3.03 -13.71
CA VAL A 73 2.10 -3.46 -13.35
C VAL A 73 2.73 -2.49 -12.34
N GLU A 74 2.61 -1.18 -12.57
CA GLU A 74 3.16 -0.17 -11.65
C GLU A 74 2.44 -0.20 -10.29
N LEU A 75 1.12 -0.39 -10.27
CA LEU A 75 0.37 -0.58 -9.02
C LEU A 75 0.84 -1.83 -8.26
N ALA A 76 1.09 -2.94 -8.94
CA ALA A 76 1.60 -4.16 -8.30
C ALA A 76 3.01 -3.96 -7.71
N ARG A 77 3.90 -3.27 -8.43
CA ARG A 77 5.25 -2.92 -7.94
C ARG A 77 5.18 -2.00 -6.73
N PHE A 78 4.33 -0.99 -6.83
CA PHE A 78 4.12 -0.04 -5.74
C PHE A 78 3.58 -0.74 -4.49
N ASN A 79 2.59 -1.61 -4.66
CA ASN A 79 2.02 -2.42 -3.58
C ASN A 79 3.11 -3.23 -2.85
N SER A 80 3.99 -3.90 -3.59
CA SER A 80 5.10 -4.65 -3.00
C SER A 80 6.07 -3.76 -2.23
N SER A 81 6.42 -2.59 -2.79
CA SER A 81 7.33 -1.63 -2.15
C SER A 81 6.73 -1.04 -0.87
N ALA A 82 5.49 -0.60 -0.91
CA ALA A 82 4.79 -0.01 0.23
C ALA A 82 4.60 -1.03 1.37
N ALA A 83 4.23 -2.27 1.05
CA ALA A 83 4.12 -3.34 2.04
C ALA A 83 5.48 -3.63 2.71
N HIS A 84 6.56 -3.62 1.93
CA HIS A 84 7.92 -3.83 2.45
C HIS A 84 8.37 -2.67 3.35
N GLU A 85 8.07 -1.43 2.97
CA GLU A 85 8.36 -0.25 3.77
C GLU A 85 7.66 -0.31 5.13
N LEU A 86 6.35 -0.60 5.16
CA LEU A 86 5.59 -0.73 6.39
C LEU A 86 6.14 -1.82 7.31
N LYS A 87 6.50 -2.98 6.73
CA LYS A 87 7.11 -4.08 7.49
C LYS A 87 8.48 -3.72 8.07
N ASN A 88 9.28 -2.94 7.33
CA ASN A 88 10.56 -2.46 7.82
C ASN A 88 10.39 -1.44 8.94
N ALA A 89 9.43 -0.52 8.81
CA ALA A 89 9.10 0.44 9.85
C ALA A 89 8.67 -0.26 11.15
N GLU A 90 7.90 -1.34 11.06
CA GLU A 90 7.53 -2.16 12.21
C GLU A 90 8.78 -2.75 12.90
N LYS A 91 9.71 -3.32 12.11
CA LYS A 91 10.95 -3.90 12.65
C LYS A 91 11.90 -2.87 13.27
N ASN A 92 11.95 -1.67 12.67
CA ASN A 92 12.84 -0.61 13.10
C ASN A 92 12.26 0.23 14.26
N GLY A 93 11.01 -0.02 14.65
CA GLY A 93 10.34 0.74 15.71
C GLY A 93 9.87 2.13 15.26
N GLU A 94 9.85 2.43 13.97
CA GLU A 94 9.41 3.71 13.42
C GLU A 94 7.92 3.97 13.67
N LEU A 95 7.12 2.89 13.82
CA LEU A 95 5.70 2.96 14.17
C LEU A 95 5.44 3.53 15.58
N ASN A 96 6.49 3.74 16.37
CA ASN A 96 6.37 4.39 17.67
C ASN A 96 6.26 5.93 17.58
N ASP A 97 6.52 6.51 16.41
CA ASP A 97 6.26 7.92 16.12
C ASP A 97 4.75 8.11 15.89
N ASP A 98 4.13 8.99 16.64
CA ASP A 98 2.68 9.26 16.54
C ASP A 98 2.31 9.89 15.17
N ALA A 99 3.26 10.54 14.49
CA ALA A 99 3.08 11.10 13.15
C ALA A 99 3.38 10.10 12.01
N TYR A 100 3.78 8.85 12.32
CA TYR A 100 4.22 7.89 11.29
C TYR A 100 3.18 7.67 10.20
N THR A 101 1.92 7.39 10.56
CA THR A 101 0.86 7.13 9.58
C THR A 101 0.66 8.31 8.64
N GLU A 102 0.68 9.54 9.15
CA GLU A 102 0.55 10.76 8.33
C GLU A 102 1.72 10.92 7.37
N GLN A 103 2.94 10.80 7.87
CA GLN A 103 4.16 10.89 7.06
C GLN A 103 4.25 9.78 6.01
N TYR A 104 3.89 8.55 6.38
CA TYR A 104 3.85 7.42 5.46
C TYR A 104 2.85 7.65 4.34
N MET A 105 1.63 8.10 4.66
CA MET A 105 0.60 8.40 3.66
C MET A 105 0.97 9.57 2.78
N ALA A 106 1.64 10.58 3.29
CA ALA A 106 2.16 11.68 2.47
C ALA A 106 3.16 11.19 1.42
N ARG A 107 4.09 10.28 1.79
CA ARG A 107 5.03 9.66 0.84
C ARG A 107 4.32 8.77 -0.17
N ILE A 108 3.37 7.95 0.28
CA ILE A 108 2.54 7.10 -0.58
C ILE A 108 1.85 7.94 -1.65
N ASN A 109 1.11 8.97 -1.26
CA ASN A 109 0.33 9.81 -2.18
C ASN A 109 1.25 10.57 -3.15
N THR A 110 2.35 11.14 -2.67
CA THR A 110 3.34 11.81 -3.54
C THR A 110 3.89 10.87 -4.62
N ASN A 111 4.20 9.63 -4.26
CA ASN A 111 4.72 8.65 -5.20
C ASN A 111 3.64 8.19 -6.20
N LEU A 112 2.40 8.00 -5.74
CA LEU A 112 1.28 7.66 -6.61
C LEU A 112 1.01 8.77 -7.63
N ASP A 113 1.03 10.03 -7.23
CA ASP A 113 0.84 11.19 -8.10
C ASP A 113 1.97 11.28 -9.14
N LEU A 114 3.21 11.06 -8.72
CA LEU A 114 4.37 11.07 -9.61
C LEU A 114 4.29 10.01 -10.71
N VAL A 115 3.85 8.80 -10.37
CA VAL A 115 3.67 7.72 -11.34
C VAL A 115 2.45 7.99 -12.21
N GLY A 116 1.35 8.45 -11.62
CA GLY A 116 0.10 8.78 -12.33
C GLY A 116 0.28 9.81 -13.44
N SER A 117 1.17 10.79 -13.23
CA SER A 117 1.48 11.83 -14.20
C SER A 117 2.11 11.33 -15.51
N ARG A 118 2.57 10.06 -15.54
CA ARG A 118 3.19 9.44 -16.74
C ARG A 118 2.18 8.88 -17.73
N PHE A 119 0.91 8.69 -17.31
CA PHE A 119 -0.13 8.14 -18.18
C PHE A 119 -0.76 9.27 -19.00
N GLU A 120 -0.71 9.14 -20.32
CA GLU A 120 -1.16 10.18 -21.25
C GLU A 120 -2.60 9.93 -21.72
N THR A 121 -3.01 8.66 -21.89
CA THR A 121 -4.36 8.32 -22.35
C THR A 121 -5.39 8.41 -21.22
N THR A 122 -6.61 8.72 -21.57
CA THR A 122 -7.73 8.75 -20.62
C THR A 122 -7.94 7.39 -19.95
N ALA A 123 -7.82 6.30 -20.71
CA ALA A 123 -7.97 4.94 -20.19
C ALA A 123 -6.86 4.57 -19.20
N GLY A 124 -5.59 4.91 -19.50
CA GLY A 124 -4.46 4.69 -18.60
C GLY A 124 -4.61 5.48 -17.30
N ARG A 125 -4.96 6.77 -17.40
CA ARG A 125 -5.22 7.61 -16.22
C ARG A 125 -6.35 7.08 -15.35
N GLN A 126 -7.49 6.72 -15.93
CA GLN A 126 -8.63 6.18 -15.19
C GLN A 126 -8.32 4.83 -14.52
N ALA A 127 -7.53 3.97 -15.17
CA ALA A 127 -7.08 2.72 -14.59
C ALA A 127 -6.16 2.98 -13.37
N TRP A 128 -5.23 3.92 -13.53
CA TRP A 128 -4.34 4.33 -12.45
C TRP A 128 -5.09 4.97 -11.27
N GLU A 129 -5.95 5.97 -11.52
CA GLU A 129 -6.71 6.69 -10.50
C GLU A 129 -7.55 5.75 -9.63
N ARG A 130 -8.23 4.77 -10.26
CA ARG A 130 -8.99 3.78 -9.50
C ARG A 130 -8.11 2.90 -8.63
N GLY A 131 -7.05 2.35 -9.19
CA GLY A 131 -6.17 1.46 -8.45
C GLY A 131 -5.36 2.19 -7.37
N SER A 132 -4.93 3.41 -7.62
CA SER A 132 -4.20 4.23 -6.64
C SER A 132 -5.07 4.68 -5.47
N ALA A 133 -6.34 5.04 -5.73
CA ALA A 133 -7.28 5.39 -4.66
C ALA A 133 -7.58 4.20 -3.74
N GLU A 134 -7.81 3.01 -4.31
CA GLU A 134 -8.00 1.77 -3.55
C GLU A 134 -6.76 1.44 -2.71
N MET A 135 -5.58 1.55 -3.32
CA MET A 135 -4.30 1.29 -2.66
C MET A 135 -4.03 2.28 -1.52
N SER A 136 -4.25 3.57 -1.74
CA SER A 136 -4.11 4.61 -0.71
C SER A 136 -5.01 4.33 0.49
N GLY A 137 -6.28 3.97 0.25
CA GLY A 137 -7.22 3.58 1.30
C GLY A 137 -6.76 2.35 2.07
N HIS A 138 -6.29 1.32 1.36
CA HIS A 138 -5.76 0.11 1.99
C HIS A 138 -4.55 0.41 2.90
N TYR A 139 -3.59 1.20 2.44
CA TYR A 139 -2.40 1.51 3.24
C TYR A 139 -2.66 2.47 4.39
N LEU A 140 -3.64 3.36 4.27
CA LEU A 140 -4.09 4.18 5.40
C LEU A 140 -4.56 3.30 6.57
N ILE A 141 -5.41 2.32 6.26
CA ILE A 141 -5.91 1.38 7.26
C ILE A 141 -4.77 0.52 7.81
N ALA A 142 -3.94 -0.07 6.93
CA ALA A 142 -2.85 -0.94 7.34
C ALA A 142 -1.80 -0.23 8.23
N ALA A 143 -1.43 1.00 7.89
CA ALA A 143 -0.49 1.80 8.67
C ALA A 143 -1.10 2.19 10.03
N GLY A 144 -2.36 2.63 10.05
CA GLY A 144 -3.06 2.96 11.29
C GLY A 144 -3.18 1.78 12.25
N GLU A 145 -3.53 0.60 11.73
CA GLU A 145 -3.56 -0.64 12.51
C GLU A 145 -2.18 -1.05 13.03
N ALA A 146 -1.14 -0.95 12.19
CA ALA A 146 0.22 -1.27 12.59
C ALA A 146 0.72 -0.32 13.69
N GLN A 147 0.46 0.97 13.55
CA GLN A 147 0.79 1.98 14.57
C GLN A 147 0.03 1.74 15.87
N SER A 148 -1.27 1.41 15.80
CA SER A 148 -2.07 1.08 16.98
C SER A 148 -1.55 -0.16 17.70
N ARG A 149 -1.13 -1.20 16.97
CA ARG A 149 -0.50 -2.39 17.56
C ARG A 149 0.83 -2.05 18.25
N ALA A 150 1.68 -1.24 17.61
CA ALA A 150 2.95 -0.81 18.17
C ALA A 150 2.76 0.01 19.45
N ALA A 151 1.79 0.93 19.46
CA ALA A 151 1.41 1.69 20.65
C ALA A 151 0.93 0.77 21.80
N GLY A 152 0.11 -0.24 21.48
CA GLY A 152 -0.33 -1.25 22.44
C GLY A 152 0.82 -2.05 23.06
N ILE A 153 1.76 -2.51 22.24
CA ILE A 153 2.96 -3.24 22.72
C ILE A 153 3.81 -2.34 23.62
N ARG A 154 4.03 -1.09 23.22
CA ARG A 154 4.77 -0.10 24.00
C ARG A 154 4.11 0.17 25.35
N ALA A 155 2.78 0.35 25.35
CA ALA A 155 2.02 0.56 26.58
C ALA A 155 2.15 -0.62 27.55
N ILE A 156 2.06 -1.86 27.04
CA ILE A 156 2.24 -3.08 27.85
C ILE A 156 3.66 -3.15 28.42
N SER A 157 4.69 -2.84 27.61
CA SER A 157 6.08 -2.82 28.09
C SER A 157 6.30 -1.81 29.19
N GLN A 158 5.86 -0.55 28.97
CA GLN A 158 5.96 0.52 29.98
C GLN A 158 5.22 0.15 31.28
N TYR A 159 4.05 -0.48 31.14
CA TYR A 159 3.31 -0.93 32.30
C TYR A 159 4.02 -2.04 33.05
N LYS A 160 4.60 -3.00 32.35
CA LYS A 160 5.41 -4.06 32.98
C LYS A 160 6.55 -3.48 33.78
N ASP A 161 7.30 -2.52 33.20
CA ASP A 161 8.39 -1.83 33.86
C ASP A 161 7.90 -1.09 35.14
N PHE A 162 6.73 -0.44 35.03
CA PHE A 162 6.09 0.22 36.16
C PHE A 162 5.68 -0.78 37.26
N VAL A 163 5.08 -1.92 36.88
CA VAL A 163 4.69 -2.96 37.85
C VAL A 163 5.92 -3.56 38.52
N ASP A 164 6.99 -3.85 37.78
CA ASP A 164 8.22 -4.41 38.32
C ASP A 164 8.91 -3.43 39.31
N ALA A 165 8.94 -2.12 38.98
CA ALA A 165 9.43 -1.10 39.89
C ALA A 165 8.57 -1.01 41.16
N THR A 166 7.25 -1.04 41.01
CA THR A 166 6.28 -0.99 42.11
C THR A 166 6.38 -2.23 43.01
N ARG A 167 6.54 -3.43 42.43
CA ARG A 167 6.78 -4.69 43.18
C ARG A 167 8.04 -4.61 44.00
N ASN A 168 9.13 -4.09 43.47
CA ASN A 168 10.37 -3.90 44.22
C ASN A 168 10.18 -2.92 45.37
N THR A 169 9.44 -1.84 45.18
CA THR A 169 9.10 -0.90 46.25
C THR A 169 8.31 -1.58 47.35
N VAL A 170 7.24 -2.32 47.02
CA VAL A 170 6.39 -3.04 47.97
C VAL A 170 7.16 -4.17 48.70
N MET A 171 8.07 -4.86 48.00
CA MET A 171 8.90 -5.89 48.60
C MET A 171 9.88 -5.32 49.63
N ASN A 172 10.39 -4.10 49.44
CA ASN A 172 11.31 -3.45 50.35
C ASN A 172 10.57 -2.71 51.48
N ASP A 173 9.36 -2.21 51.24
CA ASP A 173 8.47 -1.57 52.21
C ASP A 173 7.02 -2.08 52.00
N PRO A 174 6.62 -3.18 52.69
CA PRO A 174 5.28 -3.76 52.55
C PRO A 174 4.13 -2.83 52.94
N PHE A 175 4.41 -1.79 53.76
CA PHE A 175 3.40 -0.83 54.16
C PHE A 175 2.98 0.11 53.02
N GLN A 176 3.72 0.17 51.94
CA GLN A 176 3.35 0.92 50.73
C GLN A 176 2.34 0.17 49.81
N PHE A 177 1.95 -1.05 50.14
CA PHE A 177 1.10 -1.86 49.28
C PHE A 177 -0.17 -1.16 48.80
N GLU A 178 -0.97 -0.60 49.72
CA GLU A 178 -2.24 0.05 49.35
C GLU A 178 -2.02 1.27 48.46
N ARG A 179 -0.99 2.06 48.73
CA ARG A 179 -0.65 3.24 47.93
C ARG A 179 -0.22 2.86 46.55
N MET A 180 0.57 1.79 46.41
CA MET A 180 1.07 1.31 45.11
C MET A 180 -0.03 0.62 44.31
N GLU A 181 -0.93 -0.13 44.96
CA GLU A 181 -2.13 -0.71 44.32
C GLU A 181 -3.00 0.41 43.75
N GLN A 182 -3.28 1.45 44.51
CA GLN A 182 -4.10 2.56 44.07
C GLN A 182 -3.44 3.34 42.93
N GLY A 183 -2.13 3.54 42.98
CA GLY A 183 -1.36 4.13 41.90
C GLY A 183 -1.44 3.32 40.60
N ALA A 184 -1.30 2.01 40.70
CA ALA A 184 -1.42 1.13 39.57
C ALA A 184 -2.85 1.12 38.97
N ALA A 185 -3.88 1.08 39.80
CA ALA A 185 -5.27 1.19 39.36
C ALA A 185 -5.55 2.52 38.63
N ASN A 186 -4.99 3.63 39.12
CA ASN A 186 -5.14 4.93 38.48
C ASN A 186 -4.49 4.98 37.11
N VAL A 187 -3.28 4.41 36.93
CA VAL A 187 -2.60 4.33 35.63
C VAL A 187 -3.40 3.50 34.64
N ILE A 188 -3.98 2.37 35.07
CA ILE A 188 -4.79 1.49 34.21
C ILE A 188 -6.10 2.17 33.80
N ASN A 189 -6.74 2.92 34.69
CA ASN A 189 -8.05 3.50 34.47
C ASN A 189 -8.03 4.95 33.97
N ASP A 190 -6.85 5.54 33.75
CA ASP A 190 -6.76 6.88 33.20
C ASP A 190 -7.38 6.93 31.80
N PRO A 191 -8.45 7.73 31.60
CA PRO A 191 -9.11 7.84 30.30
C PRO A 191 -8.25 8.49 29.21
N LYS A 192 -7.17 9.15 29.59
CA LYS A 192 -6.17 9.77 28.71
C LYS A 192 -4.81 9.07 28.77
N GLY A 193 -4.72 7.99 29.56
CA GLY A 193 -3.50 7.25 29.77
C GLY A 193 -3.20 6.26 28.65
N ILE A 194 -2.08 5.57 28.81
CA ILE A 194 -1.57 4.59 27.85
C ILE A 194 -2.54 3.42 27.57
N PHE A 195 -3.52 3.20 28.45
CA PHE A 195 -4.53 2.13 28.33
C PHE A 195 -5.92 2.62 27.88
N ALA A 196 -6.06 3.89 27.51
CA ALA A 196 -7.36 4.49 27.15
C ALA A 196 -8.08 3.75 26.01
N HIS A 197 -7.31 3.14 25.07
CA HIS A 197 -7.81 2.39 23.93
C HIS A 197 -8.00 0.87 24.18
N ILE A 198 -7.64 0.39 25.39
CA ILE A 198 -7.85 -1.01 25.77
C ILE A 198 -9.28 -1.16 26.33
N PRO A 199 -10.04 -2.21 25.90
CA PRO A 199 -11.36 -2.50 26.43
C PRO A 199 -11.39 -2.59 27.97
N SER A 200 -12.50 -2.17 28.58
CA SER A 200 -12.63 -2.09 30.04
C SER A 200 -12.45 -3.42 30.74
N ASP A 201 -12.98 -4.49 30.16
CA ASP A 201 -12.84 -5.86 30.66
C ASP A 201 -11.36 -6.31 30.76
N LYS A 202 -10.55 -5.93 29.78
CA LYS A 202 -9.12 -6.18 29.75
C LYS A 202 -8.35 -5.32 30.75
N ARG A 203 -8.77 -4.07 30.95
CA ARG A 203 -8.20 -3.21 31.98
C ARG A 203 -8.50 -3.74 33.39
N ASP A 204 -9.72 -4.23 33.61
CA ASP A 204 -10.10 -4.86 34.88
C ASP A 204 -9.32 -6.15 35.16
N GLU A 205 -9.05 -6.95 34.14
CA GLU A 205 -8.20 -8.15 34.25
C GLU A 205 -6.76 -7.75 34.62
N LEU A 206 -6.22 -6.74 33.97
CA LEU A 206 -4.89 -6.21 34.22
C LEU A 206 -4.76 -5.66 35.65
N ALA A 207 -5.76 -4.91 36.12
CA ALA A 207 -5.80 -4.37 37.49
C ALA A 207 -5.81 -5.50 38.54
N ARG A 208 -6.62 -6.55 38.34
CA ARG A 208 -6.66 -7.71 39.23
C ARG A 208 -5.35 -8.47 39.26
N THR A 209 -4.74 -8.69 38.11
CA THR A 209 -3.44 -9.35 38.03
C THR A 209 -2.37 -8.57 38.78
N THR A 210 -2.33 -7.26 38.54
CA THR A 210 -1.37 -6.37 39.20
C THR A 210 -1.54 -6.37 40.71
N LYS A 211 -2.76 -6.23 41.20
CA LYS A 211 -3.04 -6.33 42.64
C LYS A 211 -2.51 -7.63 43.24
N THR A 212 -2.73 -8.76 42.54
CA THR A 212 -2.24 -10.06 43.00
C THR A 212 -0.72 -10.12 43.04
N GLU A 213 -0.03 -9.58 42.06
CA GLU A 213 1.44 -9.56 42.03
C GLU A 213 2.02 -8.63 43.10
N LEU A 214 1.41 -7.48 43.35
CA LEU A 214 1.82 -6.58 44.43
C LEU A 214 1.58 -7.20 45.79
N ALA A 215 0.46 -7.89 46.02
CA ALA A 215 0.18 -8.60 47.27
C ALA A 215 1.21 -9.71 47.53
N LYS A 216 1.59 -10.50 46.51
CA LYS A 216 2.68 -11.49 46.66
C LYS A 216 3.99 -10.82 47.04
N SER A 217 4.32 -9.68 46.44
CA SER A 217 5.54 -8.94 46.76
C SER A 217 5.51 -8.36 48.21
N ALA A 218 4.35 -7.90 48.67
CA ALA A 218 4.18 -7.44 50.05
C ALA A 218 4.42 -8.59 51.03
N VAL A 219 3.83 -9.77 50.81
CA VAL A 219 4.06 -10.96 51.68
C VAL A 219 5.53 -11.35 51.68
N GLN A 220 6.21 -11.34 50.53
CA GLN A 220 7.64 -11.64 50.45
C GLN A 220 8.47 -10.60 51.21
N GLY A 221 8.08 -9.31 51.18
CA GLY A 221 8.70 -8.26 51.92
C GLY A 221 8.55 -8.46 53.43
N VAL A 222 7.35 -8.79 53.90
CA VAL A 222 7.11 -9.09 55.33
C VAL A 222 7.96 -10.29 55.81
N ILE A 223 8.01 -11.40 55.05
CA ILE A 223 8.85 -12.58 55.37
C ILE A 223 10.33 -12.21 55.44
N ARG A 224 10.80 -11.28 54.62
CA ARG A 224 12.21 -10.81 54.69
C ARG A 224 12.52 -9.94 55.89
N LEU A 225 11.53 -9.16 56.33
CA LEU A 225 11.69 -8.28 57.51
C LEU A 225 11.57 -9.03 58.84
N ASP A 226 10.73 -10.09 58.88
CA ASP A 226 10.57 -10.98 60.04
C ASP A 226 10.54 -12.47 59.62
N PRO A 227 11.68 -13.10 59.48
CA PRO A 227 11.83 -14.46 58.95
C PRO A 227 11.47 -15.58 59.98
N ARG A 228 10.53 -15.38 60.90
CA ARG A 228 10.10 -16.39 61.87
C ARG A 228 9.32 -17.54 61.28
#